data_9e93e706a93100651fd1873fa4099ca0
#
_entry.id   9e93e706a93100651fd1873fa4099ca0
#
_cell.length_a   1.000
_cell.length_b   1.000
_cell.length_c   1.000
_cell.angle_alpha   90.00
_cell.angle_beta   90.00
_cell.angle_gamma   90.00
#
_symmetry.space_group_name_H-M   'P 1'
#
loop_
_entity.id
_entity.type
_entity.pdbx_description
1 polymer ?
#
loop_
_entity_poly.entity_id
_entity_poly.type
_entity_poly.pdbx_seq_one_letter_code
_entity_poly.pdbx_strand_id
1 'polypeptide(L)'
;LTLIQTSQGGAGGGSDGGTVGTAGNATSSLTKAHLGGSNLTGTSNADGGAGGAGTSGSGGGAGGSATSSLNLTGNANVTGTVTADGGVGGTAAGSDSGSGGAASFGTVAGTSNGGGAVTMTGTAIGGTGGRGTASANSGDGATVSITDMVDGTTTGAILLNQNVTGSSGGRVADGIVGTAGNAKSSLTRTKSSASLRITVDANGGSGGQKNSSSGAAGSGGTGSTTAVTSNDTGTSRVDTDARGGVGGISTGGANSGNGGNADSTASATTTASGTTVIAHGDARAGAGGGVIGGTSSQAGSGGNATSVSTGVGAGNGTVTVTDFALGGAGGTVSSGTGTGGGGGS
;
A
#
# COMPACT_ATOMS: atom_id res chain seq x y z
N LEU A 1 -22.68 18.21 -8.60
CA LEU A 1 -21.43 18.91 -8.84
C LEU A 1 -20.27 17.91 -8.79
N THR A 2 -19.44 17.90 -9.82
CA THR A 2 -18.22 17.07 -9.87
C THR A 2 -16.99 17.97 -10.03
N LEU A 3 -15.94 17.68 -9.26
CA LEU A 3 -14.69 18.45 -9.24
C LEU A 3 -13.51 17.46 -9.33
N ILE A 4 -12.51 17.80 -10.13
CA ILE A 4 -11.27 17.02 -10.26
C ILE A 4 -10.09 17.99 -10.16
N GLN A 5 -9.11 17.63 -9.33
CA GLN A 5 -7.84 18.33 -9.22
C GLN A 5 -6.71 17.32 -9.36
N THR A 6 -5.71 17.62 -10.19
CA THR A 6 -4.53 16.77 -10.39
C THR A 6 -3.27 17.60 -10.31
N SER A 7 -2.25 17.08 -9.63
CA SER A 7 -0.90 17.62 -9.58
C SER A 7 0.09 16.55 -10.00
N GLN A 8 1.06 16.91 -10.86
CA GLN A 8 2.08 15.99 -11.33
C GLN A 8 3.47 16.60 -11.19
N GLY A 9 4.40 15.88 -10.60
CA GLY A 9 5.81 16.21 -10.50
C GLY A 9 6.53 15.93 -11.83
N GLY A 10 7.42 16.81 -12.25
CA GLY A 10 8.26 16.61 -13.43
C GLY A 10 9.32 15.51 -13.17
N ALA A 11 9.68 14.76 -14.20
CA ALA A 11 10.77 13.79 -14.11
C ALA A 11 12.13 14.50 -13.99
N GLY A 12 13.07 13.91 -13.24
CA GLY A 12 14.46 14.34 -13.19
C GLY A 12 15.18 14.06 -14.51
N GLY A 13 16.05 14.97 -14.93
CA GLY A 13 16.90 14.77 -16.11
C GLY A 13 17.95 13.70 -15.86
N GLY A 14 18.25 12.88 -16.87
CA GLY A 14 19.35 11.90 -16.81
C GLY A 14 20.72 12.57 -16.93
N SER A 15 21.80 11.81 -16.56
CA SER A 15 23.19 12.26 -16.70
C SER A 15 24.11 11.13 -17.16
N ASP A 16 25.09 11.49 -17.96
CA ASP A 16 26.18 10.60 -18.37
C ASP A 16 27.51 11.09 -17.74
N GLY A 17 27.93 10.46 -16.67
CA GLY A 17 29.14 10.80 -15.93
C GLY A 17 29.03 12.01 -14.99
N GLY A 18 27.84 12.62 -14.84
CA GLY A 18 27.60 13.78 -13.98
C GLY A 18 26.50 13.56 -12.94
N THR A 19 25.94 14.64 -12.42
CA THR A 19 24.82 14.61 -11.46
C THR A 19 23.48 14.56 -12.20
N VAL A 20 22.61 13.62 -11.83
CA VAL A 20 21.24 13.54 -12.36
C VAL A 20 20.36 14.64 -11.78
N GLY A 21 19.33 15.04 -12.53
CA GLY A 21 18.33 15.99 -12.04
C GLY A 21 17.43 15.36 -10.96
N THR A 22 16.94 16.21 -10.06
CA THR A 22 15.96 15.80 -9.03
C THR A 22 14.56 15.66 -9.63
N ALA A 23 13.80 14.64 -9.18
CA ALA A 23 12.40 14.52 -9.52
C ALA A 23 11.55 15.58 -8.80
N GLY A 24 10.51 16.06 -9.46
CA GLY A 24 9.53 16.97 -8.88
C GLY A 24 8.58 16.24 -7.93
N ASN A 25 8.26 16.87 -6.82
CA ASN A 25 7.19 16.41 -5.92
C ASN A 25 5.82 16.90 -6.44
N ALA A 26 4.75 16.20 -6.06
CA ALA A 26 3.38 16.58 -6.36
C ALA A 26 2.57 16.79 -5.09
N THR A 27 1.79 17.87 -5.05
CA THR A 27 0.84 18.13 -3.96
C THR A 27 -0.49 18.56 -4.54
N SER A 28 -1.58 17.87 -4.19
CA SER A 28 -2.94 18.20 -4.60
C SER A 28 -3.81 18.38 -3.35
N SER A 29 -4.64 19.42 -3.32
CA SER A 29 -5.56 19.68 -2.21
C SER A 29 -6.86 20.29 -2.72
N LEU A 30 -7.97 19.59 -2.56
CA LEU A 30 -9.29 20.03 -3.00
C LEU A 30 -10.20 20.22 -1.80
N THR A 31 -10.69 21.43 -1.59
CA THR A 31 -11.70 21.76 -0.59
C THR A 31 -12.91 22.38 -1.25
N LYS A 32 -14.10 21.85 -0.98
CA LYS A 32 -15.35 22.39 -1.52
C LYS A 32 -16.55 22.22 -0.59
N ALA A 33 -17.29 23.28 -0.42
CA ALA A 33 -18.65 23.26 0.11
C ALA A 33 -19.66 23.45 -1.04
N HIS A 34 -20.70 22.61 -1.06
CA HIS A 34 -21.82 22.68 -1.99
C HIS A 34 -23.14 22.42 -1.24
N LEU A 35 -23.77 23.50 -0.75
CA LEU A 35 -24.95 23.43 0.11
C LEU A 35 -26.29 23.38 -0.68
N GLY A 36 -26.24 23.22 -1.99
CA GLY A 36 -27.41 22.90 -2.83
C GLY A 36 -27.88 21.47 -2.61
N GLY A 37 -29.07 21.13 -3.08
CA GLY A 37 -29.71 19.81 -2.89
C GLY A 37 -29.16 18.70 -3.82
N SER A 38 -28.12 18.94 -4.60
CA SER A 38 -27.53 17.93 -5.50
C SER A 38 -26.29 17.24 -4.90
N ASN A 39 -25.97 16.06 -5.40
CA ASN A 39 -24.79 15.30 -4.98
C ASN A 39 -23.49 16.07 -5.26
N LEU A 40 -22.50 15.89 -4.38
CA LEU A 40 -21.16 16.45 -4.52
C LEU A 40 -20.14 15.32 -4.69
N THR A 41 -19.37 15.37 -5.79
CA THR A 41 -18.27 14.44 -6.04
C THR A 41 -16.96 15.22 -6.20
N GLY A 42 -15.90 14.78 -5.52
CA GLY A 42 -14.57 15.37 -5.61
C GLY A 42 -13.49 14.33 -5.78
N THR A 43 -12.49 14.63 -6.64
CA THR A 43 -11.31 13.80 -6.84
C THR A 43 -10.06 14.67 -6.73
N SER A 44 -9.07 14.22 -5.94
CA SER A 44 -7.78 14.88 -5.78
C SER A 44 -6.67 13.87 -6.03
N ASN A 45 -5.82 14.11 -7.06
CA ASN A 45 -4.74 13.21 -7.44
C ASN A 45 -3.39 13.94 -7.35
N ALA A 46 -2.36 13.23 -6.87
CA ALA A 46 -0.98 13.69 -6.86
C ALA A 46 -0.05 12.56 -7.34
N ASP A 47 0.76 12.84 -8.37
CA ASP A 47 1.71 11.90 -8.96
C ASP A 47 3.13 12.47 -8.87
N GLY A 48 4.02 11.86 -8.11
CA GLY A 48 5.44 12.23 -8.00
C GLY A 48 6.20 11.94 -9.29
N GLY A 49 7.14 12.81 -9.65
CA GLY A 49 7.97 12.64 -10.85
C GLY A 49 8.94 11.46 -10.75
N ALA A 50 9.31 10.84 -11.86
CA ALA A 50 10.34 9.82 -11.92
C ALA A 50 11.74 10.42 -11.69
N GLY A 51 12.62 9.69 -10.99
CA GLY A 51 14.04 10.05 -10.80
C GLY A 51 14.83 10.00 -12.10
N GLY A 52 15.83 10.89 -12.25
CA GLY A 52 16.70 10.91 -13.40
C GLY A 52 17.57 9.65 -13.51
N ALA A 53 17.77 9.13 -14.72
CA ALA A 53 18.63 7.99 -14.99
C ALA A 53 20.12 8.41 -15.06
N GLY A 54 21.01 7.64 -14.42
CA GLY A 54 22.48 7.82 -14.45
C GLY A 54 23.18 6.74 -15.29
N THR A 55 24.15 7.16 -16.13
CA THR A 55 25.05 6.28 -16.88
C THR A 55 26.50 6.70 -16.63
N SER A 56 27.48 5.87 -17.07
CA SER A 56 28.91 6.15 -16.93
C SER A 56 29.36 6.54 -15.50
N GLY A 57 28.86 5.79 -14.49
CA GLY A 57 29.20 6.04 -13.10
C GLY A 57 28.31 7.06 -12.38
N SER A 58 27.35 7.68 -13.06
CA SER A 58 26.32 8.51 -12.41
C SER A 58 25.34 7.66 -11.63
N GLY A 59 24.94 8.11 -10.45
CA GLY A 59 23.83 7.51 -9.68
C GLY A 59 22.47 7.81 -10.29
N GLY A 60 21.45 7.01 -9.96
CA GLY A 60 20.06 7.32 -10.31
C GLY A 60 19.45 8.29 -9.28
N GLY A 61 18.61 9.22 -9.74
CA GLY A 61 17.88 10.15 -8.90
C GLY A 61 16.74 9.46 -8.15
N ALA A 62 16.43 9.88 -6.92
CA ALA A 62 15.24 9.41 -6.23
C ALA A 62 13.96 9.86 -6.95
N GLY A 63 12.90 9.07 -6.86
CA GLY A 63 11.56 9.45 -7.30
C GLY A 63 10.97 10.57 -6.44
N GLY A 64 10.15 11.42 -7.01
CA GLY A 64 9.46 12.52 -6.35
C GLY A 64 8.36 12.01 -5.42
N SER A 65 8.11 12.71 -4.32
CA SER A 65 7.01 12.38 -3.42
C SER A 65 5.66 12.86 -3.93
N ALA A 66 4.58 12.20 -3.48
CA ALA A 66 3.20 12.59 -3.75
C ALA A 66 2.42 12.78 -2.44
N THR A 67 1.65 13.87 -2.35
CA THR A 67 0.73 14.12 -1.22
C THR A 67 -0.58 14.66 -1.75
N SER A 68 -1.71 14.03 -1.36
CA SER A 68 -3.04 14.48 -1.79
C SER A 68 -3.98 14.62 -0.61
N SER A 69 -4.95 15.53 -0.69
CA SER A 69 -5.97 15.75 0.35
C SER A 69 -7.29 16.20 -0.23
N LEU A 70 -8.39 15.93 0.50
CA LEU A 70 -9.74 16.26 0.07
C LEU A 70 -10.63 16.60 1.26
N ASN A 71 -11.40 17.71 1.18
CA ASN A 71 -12.42 18.04 2.16
C ASN A 71 -13.68 18.51 1.47
N LEU A 72 -14.78 17.76 1.59
CA LEU A 72 -16.05 18.02 0.92
C LEU A 72 -17.18 18.22 1.93
N THR A 73 -18.01 19.26 1.74
CA THR A 73 -19.22 19.47 2.53
C THR A 73 -20.42 19.67 1.60
N GLY A 74 -21.46 18.87 1.76
CA GLY A 74 -22.70 18.94 0.97
C GLY A 74 -23.95 18.73 1.81
N ASN A 75 -25.13 18.88 1.21
CA ASN A 75 -26.43 18.57 1.85
C ASN A 75 -27.04 17.25 1.33
N ALA A 76 -26.61 16.75 0.16
CA ALA A 76 -27.02 15.46 -0.39
C ALA A 76 -25.87 14.44 -0.25
N ASN A 77 -25.79 13.44 -1.12
CA ASN A 77 -24.68 12.48 -1.08
C ASN A 77 -23.34 13.16 -1.39
N VAL A 78 -22.32 12.79 -0.62
CA VAL A 78 -20.93 13.26 -0.80
C VAL A 78 -20.03 12.09 -1.11
N THR A 79 -19.31 12.16 -2.26
CA THR A 79 -18.36 11.14 -2.68
C THR A 79 -17.00 11.78 -2.90
N GLY A 80 -15.97 11.26 -2.25
CA GLY A 80 -14.60 11.77 -2.35
C GLY A 80 -13.59 10.68 -2.65
N THR A 81 -12.64 10.95 -3.58
CA THR A 81 -11.53 10.06 -3.89
C THR A 81 -10.21 10.82 -3.87
N VAL A 82 -9.23 10.26 -3.19
CA VAL A 82 -7.86 10.77 -3.14
C VAL A 82 -6.92 9.68 -3.62
N THR A 83 -5.98 10.05 -4.50
CA THR A 83 -4.88 9.19 -4.92
C THR A 83 -3.55 9.93 -4.77
N ALA A 84 -2.54 9.24 -4.22
CA ALA A 84 -1.17 9.73 -4.14
C ALA A 84 -0.22 8.62 -4.59
N ASP A 85 0.50 8.84 -5.69
CA ASP A 85 1.43 7.88 -6.28
C ASP A 85 2.86 8.45 -6.25
N GLY A 86 3.75 7.83 -5.49
CA GLY A 86 5.16 8.19 -5.43
C GLY A 86 5.88 7.87 -6.75
N GLY A 87 6.78 8.73 -7.19
CA GLY A 87 7.55 8.57 -8.42
C GLY A 87 8.53 7.39 -8.34
N VAL A 88 8.81 6.75 -9.47
CA VAL A 88 9.82 5.68 -9.55
C VAL A 88 11.23 6.22 -9.39
N GLY A 89 12.13 5.47 -8.77
CA GLY A 89 13.56 5.80 -8.68
C GLY A 89 14.27 5.65 -10.02
N GLY A 90 15.24 6.52 -10.30
CA GLY A 90 16.06 6.50 -11.51
C GLY A 90 16.98 5.28 -11.55
N THR A 91 17.22 4.76 -12.73
CA THR A 91 18.18 3.66 -12.97
C THR A 91 19.61 4.16 -12.88
N ALA A 92 20.58 3.29 -12.55
CA ALA A 92 22.00 3.60 -12.58
C ALA A 92 22.84 2.48 -13.20
N ALA A 93 24.02 2.88 -13.74
CA ALA A 93 25.05 1.98 -14.24
C ALA A 93 26.39 2.31 -13.55
N GLY A 94 26.89 1.39 -12.71
CA GLY A 94 28.16 1.54 -11.99
C GLY A 94 28.11 2.38 -10.72
N SER A 95 26.94 2.91 -10.32
CA SER A 95 26.69 3.62 -9.07
C SER A 95 25.30 3.29 -8.55
N ASP A 96 24.92 3.78 -7.36
CA ASP A 96 23.64 3.44 -6.74
C ASP A 96 22.46 4.03 -7.50
N SER A 97 21.41 3.24 -7.69
CA SER A 97 20.14 3.68 -8.30
C SER A 97 19.26 4.43 -7.28
N GLY A 98 18.35 5.22 -7.79
CA GLY A 98 17.44 6.01 -6.95
C GLY A 98 16.41 5.17 -6.23
N SER A 99 16.06 5.53 -5.00
CA SER A 99 14.89 4.99 -4.29
C SER A 99 13.58 5.50 -4.88
N GLY A 100 12.51 4.76 -4.68
CA GLY A 100 11.15 5.20 -5.02
C GLY A 100 10.70 6.37 -4.13
N GLY A 101 9.86 7.24 -4.69
CA GLY A 101 9.28 8.39 -4.01
C GLY A 101 8.22 7.98 -2.98
N ALA A 102 8.13 8.73 -1.88
CA ALA A 102 7.11 8.52 -0.87
C ALA A 102 5.71 8.90 -1.37
N ALA A 103 4.68 8.18 -0.90
CA ALA A 103 3.29 8.53 -1.12
C ALA A 103 2.55 8.68 0.20
N SER A 104 1.73 9.71 0.31
CA SER A 104 0.85 9.92 1.46
C SER A 104 -0.39 10.69 1.04
N PHE A 105 -1.46 10.55 1.80
CA PHE A 105 -2.55 11.50 1.75
C PHE A 105 -2.78 12.12 3.12
N GLY A 106 -3.16 13.40 3.13
CA GLY A 106 -3.61 14.11 4.32
C GLY A 106 -5.08 13.79 4.60
N THR A 107 -5.80 14.75 5.16
CA THR A 107 -7.23 14.57 5.45
C THR A 107 -8.03 14.25 4.18
N VAL A 108 -8.82 13.17 4.23
CA VAL A 108 -9.80 12.76 3.22
C VAL A 108 -11.16 12.74 3.90
N ALA A 109 -11.85 13.89 3.93
CA ALA A 109 -13.06 14.05 4.72
C ALA A 109 -14.28 14.43 3.87
N GLY A 110 -15.45 13.87 4.23
CA GLY A 110 -16.74 14.21 3.64
C GLY A 110 -17.80 14.47 4.69
N THR A 111 -18.62 15.51 4.51
CA THR A 111 -19.76 15.82 5.37
C THR A 111 -21.03 15.97 4.55
N SER A 112 -22.10 15.28 4.95
CA SER A 112 -23.46 15.52 4.44
C SER A 112 -24.37 16.04 5.55
N ASN A 113 -24.74 17.32 5.47
CA ASN A 113 -25.59 17.97 6.48
C ASN A 113 -27.09 17.58 6.37
N GLY A 114 -27.52 17.11 5.22
CA GLY A 114 -28.91 16.68 4.98
C GLY A 114 -29.15 15.18 5.13
N GLY A 115 -28.21 14.43 5.72
CA GLY A 115 -28.39 12.99 5.96
C GLY A 115 -28.14 12.10 4.72
N GLY A 116 -27.61 12.63 3.63
CA GLY A 116 -27.19 11.85 2.46
C GLY A 116 -26.01 10.91 2.79
N ALA A 117 -25.76 9.92 1.94
CA ALA A 117 -24.64 9.01 2.12
C ALA A 117 -23.30 9.74 1.94
N VAL A 118 -22.28 9.34 2.73
CA VAL A 118 -20.88 9.79 2.59
C VAL A 118 -20.01 8.60 2.22
N THR A 119 -19.32 8.71 1.07
CA THR A 119 -18.33 7.71 0.60
C THR A 119 -16.99 8.39 0.38
N MET A 120 -15.97 7.99 1.16
CA MET A 120 -14.63 8.55 1.07
C MET A 120 -13.61 7.44 0.83
N THR A 121 -12.73 7.64 -0.15
CA THR A 121 -11.65 6.70 -0.50
C THR A 121 -10.32 7.41 -0.56
N GLY A 122 -9.33 6.93 0.19
CA GLY A 122 -7.93 7.35 0.11
C GLY A 122 -7.05 6.18 -0.34
N THR A 123 -6.20 6.42 -1.36
CA THR A 123 -5.24 5.44 -1.87
C THR A 123 -3.85 6.06 -1.93
N ALA A 124 -2.84 5.40 -1.34
CA ALA A 124 -1.44 5.79 -1.45
C ALA A 124 -0.58 4.62 -1.93
N ILE A 125 0.21 4.85 -2.97
CA ILE A 125 1.09 3.86 -3.60
C ILE A 125 2.51 4.42 -3.62
N GLY A 126 3.45 3.76 -2.96
CA GLY A 126 4.85 4.16 -2.97
C GLY A 126 5.49 4.00 -4.35
N GLY A 127 6.55 4.74 -4.63
CA GLY A 127 7.33 4.59 -5.84
C GLY A 127 8.24 3.34 -5.81
N THR A 128 8.47 2.70 -6.94
CA THR A 128 9.40 1.56 -7.06
C THR A 128 10.84 2.01 -7.05
N GLY A 129 11.74 1.19 -6.52
CA GLY A 129 13.18 1.43 -6.58
C GLY A 129 13.75 1.32 -8.01
N GLY A 130 14.74 2.14 -8.32
CA GLY A 130 15.44 2.14 -9.60
C GLY A 130 16.25 0.86 -9.83
N ARG A 131 16.45 0.49 -11.09
CA ARG A 131 17.25 -0.68 -11.48
C ARG A 131 18.74 -0.37 -11.49
N GLY A 132 19.56 -1.23 -10.85
CA GLY A 132 21.02 -1.21 -10.97
C GLY A 132 21.55 -2.12 -12.09
N THR A 133 22.51 -1.62 -12.86
CA THR A 133 23.24 -2.38 -13.89
C THR A 133 24.74 -2.15 -13.71
N ALA A 134 25.58 -2.99 -14.33
CA ALA A 134 27.05 -2.89 -14.26
C ALA A 134 27.56 -2.77 -12.80
N SER A 135 27.16 -3.70 -11.93
CA SER A 135 27.49 -3.78 -10.49
C SER A 135 26.92 -2.65 -9.61
N ALA A 136 26.03 -1.80 -10.15
CA ALA A 136 25.31 -0.81 -9.37
C ALA A 136 24.32 -1.48 -8.41
N ASN A 137 24.16 -0.91 -7.21
CA ASN A 137 23.08 -1.28 -6.31
C ASN A 137 21.74 -0.75 -6.84
N SER A 138 20.66 -1.47 -6.60
CA SER A 138 19.32 -0.96 -6.93
C SER A 138 18.73 -0.15 -5.79
N GLY A 139 17.78 0.70 -6.15
CA GLY A 139 17.06 1.55 -5.19
C GLY A 139 16.01 0.77 -4.40
N ASP A 140 15.67 1.27 -3.23
CA ASP A 140 14.61 0.74 -2.38
C ASP A 140 13.23 1.14 -2.90
N GLY A 141 12.25 0.26 -2.74
CA GLY A 141 10.83 0.60 -2.89
C GLY A 141 10.32 1.42 -1.69
N ALA A 142 9.45 2.37 -1.93
CA ALA A 142 8.94 3.21 -0.87
C ALA A 142 7.98 2.46 0.05
N THR A 143 8.15 2.66 1.35
CA THR A 143 7.20 2.23 2.40
C THR A 143 6.05 3.24 2.52
N VAL A 144 4.82 2.75 2.69
CA VAL A 144 3.63 3.58 2.89
C VAL A 144 2.97 3.24 4.23
N SER A 145 2.75 4.26 5.07
CA SER A 145 2.08 4.11 6.37
C SER A 145 1.07 5.22 6.57
N ILE A 146 -0.22 4.86 6.67
CA ILE A 146 -1.32 5.80 6.82
C ILE A 146 -2.13 5.43 8.06
N THR A 147 -2.42 6.42 8.89
CA THR A 147 -3.21 6.24 10.12
C THR A 147 -4.29 7.31 10.20
N ASP A 148 -5.56 6.88 10.31
CA ASP A 148 -6.73 7.71 10.62
C ASP A 148 -6.97 8.92 9.70
N MET A 149 -6.66 8.79 8.39
CA MET A 149 -6.76 9.92 7.46
C MET A 149 -8.10 10.01 6.72
N VAL A 150 -8.88 8.91 6.62
CA VAL A 150 -10.18 8.91 5.92
C VAL A 150 -11.32 9.08 6.92
N ASP A 151 -12.20 10.06 6.70
CA ASP A 151 -13.33 10.35 7.59
C ASP A 151 -14.62 10.73 6.85
N GLY A 152 -15.77 10.52 7.51
CA GLY A 152 -17.09 10.87 7.02
C GLY A 152 -18.03 11.29 8.15
N THR A 153 -18.90 12.24 7.88
CA THR A 153 -19.91 12.73 8.85
C THR A 153 -21.27 12.85 8.19
N THR A 154 -22.24 12.08 8.68
CA THR A 154 -23.66 12.14 8.28
C THR A 154 -24.49 11.32 9.26
N THR A 155 -25.79 11.56 9.35
CA THR A 155 -26.77 10.66 9.99
C THR A 155 -27.15 9.47 9.09
N GLY A 156 -26.87 9.55 7.78
CA GLY A 156 -27.08 8.50 6.79
C GLY A 156 -25.98 7.41 6.83
N ALA A 157 -25.75 6.80 5.67
CA ALA A 157 -24.73 5.77 5.53
C ALA A 157 -23.32 6.36 5.35
N ILE A 158 -22.32 5.78 6.02
CA ILE A 158 -20.91 6.12 5.90
C ILE A 158 -20.13 4.91 5.35
N LEU A 159 -19.39 5.11 4.25
CA LEU A 159 -18.42 4.16 3.69
C LEU A 159 -17.04 4.83 3.61
N LEU A 160 -16.06 4.27 4.31
CA LEU A 160 -14.68 4.76 4.36
C LEU A 160 -13.73 3.66 3.85
N ASN A 161 -12.90 3.98 2.85
CA ASN A 161 -11.89 3.09 2.33
C ASN A 161 -10.50 3.72 2.48
N GLN A 162 -9.56 3.00 3.09
CA GLN A 162 -8.17 3.45 3.27
C GLN A 162 -7.21 2.37 2.77
N ASN A 163 -6.59 2.62 1.60
CA ASN A 163 -5.80 1.64 0.88
C ASN A 163 -4.35 2.11 0.77
N VAL A 164 -3.39 1.24 1.09
CA VAL A 164 -1.97 1.54 0.96
C VAL A 164 -1.22 0.41 0.28
N THR A 165 -0.22 0.78 -0.53
CA THR A 165 0.65 -0.18 -1.20
C THR A 165 2.10 0.27 -1.05
N GLY A 166 2.93 -0.56 -0.41
CA GLY A 166 4.38 -0.45 -0.47
C GLY A 166 4.88 -0.92 -1.82
N SER A 167 5.99 -0.38 -2.29
CA SER A 167 6.47 -0.66 -3.63
C SER A 167 7.64 -1.63 -3.69
N SER A 168 7.87 -2.17 -4.88
CA SER A 168 8.93 -3.14 -5.11
C SER A 168 10.31 -2.52 -5.00
N GLY A 169 11.26 -3.26 -4.43
CA GLY A 169 12.68 -2.97 -4.55
C GLY A 169 13.16 -3.11 -5.99
N GLY A 170 14.16 -2.33 -6.38
CA GLY A 170 14.77 -2.40 -7.71
C GLY A 170 15.47 -3.74 -7.94
N ARG A 171 15.66 -4.10 -9.22
CA ARG A 171 16.43 -5.28 -9.63
C ARG A 171 17.88 -4.95 -9.90
N VAL A 172 18.78 -5.93 -9.71
CA VAL A 172 20.21 -5.81 -10.06
C VAL A 172 20.69 -6.98 -10.90
N ALA A 173 21.81 -6.75 -11.60
CA ALA A 173 22.66 -7.85 -12.10
C ALA A 173 23.54 -8.37 -10.94
N ASP A 174 24.54 -7.59 -10.50
CA ASP A 174 25.57 -8.02 -9.54
C ASP A 174 25.63 -7.21 -8.23
N GLY A 175 25.00 -6.05 -8.15
CA GLY A 175 24.98 -5.17 -6.96
C GLY A 175 24.10 -5.69 -5.80
N ILE A 176 23.92 -4.85 -4.80
CA ILE A 176 22.97 -5.08 -3.70
C ILE A 176 21.56 -4.79 -4.20
N VAL A 177 20.64 -5.69 -3.89
CA VAL A 177 19.22 -5.54 -4.24
C VAL A 177 18.54 -4.56 -3.30
N GLY A 178 17.73 -3.67 -3.84
CA GLY A 178 16.91 -2.76 -3.04
C GLY A 178 15.83 -3.50 -2.23
N THR A 179 15.53 -2.95 -1.06
CA THR A 179 14.48 -3.49 -0.18
C THR A 179 13.08 -3.20 -0.73
N ALA A 180 12.13 -4.09 -0.49
CA ALA A 180 10.73 -3.82 -0.78
C ALA A 180 10.13 -2.87 0.25
N GLY A 181 9.22 -2.01 -0.17
CA GLY A 181 8.44 -1.15 0.72
C GLY A 181 7.38 -1.94 1.50
N ASN A 182 7.23 -1.64 2.76
CA ASN A 182 6.14 -2.14 3.59
C ASN A 182 4.87 -1.30 3.39
N ALA A 183 3.71 -1.88 3.72
CA ALA A 183 2.43 -1.20 3.74
C ALA A 183 1.78 -1.31 5.12
N LYS A 184 1.38 -0.19 5.70
CA LYS A 184 0.61 -0.16 6.95
C LYS A 184 -0.57 0.78 6.83
N SER A 185 -1.78 0.26 7.08
CA SER A 185 -3.02 1.02 7.05
C SER A 185 -3.78 0.82 8.36
N SER A 186 -4.11 1.91 9.06
CA SER A 186 -4.88 1.86 10.31
C SER A 186 -5.99 2.89 10.27
N LEU A 187 -7.24 2.48 10.57
CA LEU A 187 -8.40 3.37 10.58
C LEU A 187 -9.35 3.05 11.73
N THR A 188 -9.50 3.99 12.67
CA THR A 188 -10.41 3.88 13.81
C THR A 188 -11.46 4.96 13.73
N ARG A 189 -12.76 4.59 13.77
CA ARG A 189 -13.88 5.55 13.73
C ARG A 189 -15.01 5.16 14.69
N THR A 190 -15.45 6.17 15.46
CA THR A 190 -16.69 6.12 16.24
C THR A 190 -17.68 7.09 15.63
N LYS A 191 -18.88 6.62 15.28
CA LYS A 191 -19.92 7.40 14.62
C LYS A 191 -21.30 7.12 15.20
N SER A 192 -22.24 8.05 14.93
CA SER A 192 -23.67 7.88 15.16
C SER A 192 -24.35 8.05 13.80
N SER A 193 -24.52 6.97 13.06
CA SER A 193 -25.00 6.95 11.68
C SER A 193 -25.90 5.74 11.41
N ALA A 194 -26.72 5.80 10.35
CA ALA A 194 -27.56 4.67 9.97
C ALA A 194 -26.75 3.40 9.67
N SER A 195 -25.56 3.56 9.10
CA SER A 195 -24.57 2.49 8.94
C SER A 195 -23.16 3.05 8.84
N LEU A 196 -22.20 2.38 9.48
CA LEU A 196 -20.77 2.66 9.34
C LEU A 196 -20.09 1.44 8.75
N ARG A 197 -19.45 1.60 7.58
CA ARG A 197 -18.57 0.58 6.99
C ARG A 197 -17.18 1.14 6.78
N ILE A 198 -16.16 0.41 7.23
CA ILE A 198 -14.76 0.70 6.99
C ILE A 198 -14.13 -0.47 6.21
N THR A 199 -13.38 -0.13 5.17
CA THR A 199 -12.50 -1.06 4.47
C THR A 199 -11.07 -0.56 4.56
N VAL A 200 -10.14 -1.43 4.97
CA VAL A 200 -8.72 -1.10 5.12
C VAL A 200 -7.87 -2.14 4.43
N ASP A 201 -7.09 -1.71 3.42
CA ASP A 201 -6.22 -2.59 2.66
C ASP A 201 -4.75 -2.17 2.80
N ALA A 202 -3.84 -3.15 2.92
CA ALA A 202 -2.40 -2.93 2.96
C ALA A 202 -1.66 -4.02 2.17
N ASN A 203 -0.98 -3.61 1.08
CA ASN A 203 -0.23 -4.52 0.22
C ASN A 203 1.26 -4.21 0.30
N GLY A 204 2.08 -5.11 0.84
CA GLY A 204 3.54 -5.01 0.82
C GLY A 204 4.12 -5.13 -0.59
N GLY A 205 5.20 -4.42 -0.87
CA GLY A 205 5.89 -4.45 -2.16
C GLY A 205 6.63 -5.77 -2.41
N SER A 206 6.88 -6.11 -3.66
CA SER A 206 7.66 -7.30 -4.02
C SER A 206 9.16 -7.06 -3.84
N GLY A 207 9.91 -8.09 -3.45
CA GLY A 207 11.37 -8.06 -3.36
C GLY A 207 12.03 -7.84 -4.73
N GLY A 208 13.12 -7.10 -4.76
CA GLY A 208 13.91 -6.90 -5.98
C GLY A 208 14.56 -8.21 -6.48
N GLN A 209 14.68 -8.35 -7.80
CA GLN A 209 15.27 -9.54 -8.43
C GLN A 209 16.79 -9.43 -8.49
N LYS A 210 17.48 -10.59 -8.46
CA LYS A 210 18.95 -10.70 -8.60
C LYS A 210 19.34 -11.66 -9.72
N ASN A 211 20.25 -11.20 -10.61
CA ASN A 211 20.67 -11.95 -11.78
C ASN A 211 22.15 -12.37 -11.70
N SER A 212 22.66 -12.76 -10.53
CA SER A 212 24.05 -13.18 -10.35
C SER A 212 24.16 -14.45 -9.53
N SER A 213 25.38 -14.98 -9.43
CA SER A 213 25.68 -16.22 -8.72
C SER A 213 25.93 -16.04 -7.21
N SER A 214 25.95 -14.80 -6.70
CA SER A 214 26.26 -14.50 -5.30
C SER A 214 25.29 -13.51 -4.67
N GLY A 215 25.18 -13.55 -3.34
CA GLY A 215 24.29 -12.69 -2.58
C GLY A 215 22.86 -13.23 -2.48
N ALA A 216 21.88 -12.34 -2.36
CA ALA A 216 20.46 -12.71 -2.28
C ALA A 216 19.59 -11.69 -3.03
N ALA A 217 18.45 -12.16 -3.56
CA ALA A 217 17.38 -11.30 -4.01
C ALA A 217 16.64 -10.68 -2.80
N GLY A 218 15.90 -9.61 -3.02
CA GLY A 218 15.19 -8.88 -1.96
C GLY A 218 14.02 -9.67 -1.37
N SER A 219 13.80 -9.55 -0.07
CA SER A 219 12.56 -10.06 0.54
C SER A 219 11.38 -9.17 0.20
N GLY A 220 10.17 -9.74 0.18
CA GLY A 220 8.92 -9.00 0.04
C GLY A 220 8.63 -8.12 1.27
N GLY A 221 7.96 -7.01 1.08
CA GLY A 221 7.52 -6.10 2.13
C GLY A 221 6.33 -6.66 2.90
N THR A 222 6.15 -6.23 4.14
CA THR A 222 5.00 -6.62 4.98
C THR A 222 3.76 -5.83 4.62
N GLY A 223 2.57 -6.46 4.75
CA GLY A 223 1.27 -5.79 4.76
C GLY A 223 0.65 -5.84 6.16
N SER A 224 0.19 -4.71 6.70
CA SER A 224 -0.44 -4.68 8.02
C SER A 224 -1.66 -3.77 8.02
N THR A 225 -2.81 -4.32 8.43
CA THR A 225 -4.08 -3.59 8.54
C THR A 225 -4.59 -3.61 9.97
N THR A 226 -5.18 -2.47 10.38
CA THR A 226 -5.97 -2.37 11.62
C THR A 226 -7.18 -1.53 11.33
N ALA A 227 -8.39 -2.06 11.54
CA ALA A 227 -9.62 -1.30 11.43
C ALA A 227 -10.50 -1.50 12.66
N VAL A 228 -10.97 -0.39 13.22
CA VAL A 228 -11.86 -0.38 14.39
C VAL A 228 -13.05 0.52 14.12
N THR A 229 -14.27 -0.02 14.28
CA THR A 229 -15.51 0.75 14.22
C THR A 229 -16.29 0.67 15.51
N SER A 230 -16.92 1.79 15.89
CA SER A 230 -18.02 1.83 16.85
C SER A 230 -19.15 2.68 16.25
N ASN A 231 -20.36 2.12 16.17
CA ASN A 231 -21.53 2.86 15.68
C ASN A 231 -22.64 2.84 16.73
N ASP A 232 -23.03 4.03 17.21
CA ASP A 232 -23.95 4.13 18.35
C ASP A 232 -25.43 3.99 17.94
N THR A 233 -25.77 4.14 16.67
CA THR A 233 -27.19 4.20 16.22
C THR A 233 -27.55 3.21 15.12
N GLY A 234 -26.59 2.59 14.44
CA GLY A 234 -26.87 1.73 13.30
C GLY A 234 -25.91 0.55 13.16
N THR A 235 -25.86 -0.03 11.97
CA THR A 235 -24.98 -1.16 11.67
C THR A 235 -23.50 -0.75 11.71
N SER A 236 -22.63 -1.69 12.13
CA SER A 236 -21.17 -1.52 12.14
C SER A 236 -20.52 -2.62 11.35
N ARG A 237 -19.69 -2.26 10.35
CA ARG A 237 -18.95 -3.23 9.54
C ARG A 237 -17.50 -2.83 9.33
N VAL A 238 -16.61 -3.81 9.51
CA VAL A 238 -15.18 -3.71 9.19
C VAL A 238 -14.82 -4.83 8.22
N ASP A 239 -14.10 -4.46 7.17
CA ASP A 239 -13.41 -5.37 6.26
C ASP A 239 -11.92 -4.99 6.22
N THR A 240 -10.99 -5.92 6.46
CA THR A 240 -9.55 -5.70 6.38
C THR A 240 -8.90 -6.73 5.47
N ASP A 241 -7.98 -6.29 4.59
CA ASP A 241 -7.17 -7.15 3.71
C ASP A 241 -5.69 -6.75 3.84
N ALA A 242 -4.87 -7.61 4.44
CA ALA A 242 -3.43 -7.45 4.57
C ALA A 242 -2.71 -8.46 3.67
N ARG A 243 -1.82 -7.98 2.79
CA ARG A 243 -1.05 -8.84 1.90
C ARG A 243 0.44 -8.58 2.03
N GLY A 244 1.21 -9.63 2.32
CA GLY A 244 2.66 -9.60 2.20
C GLY A 244 3.12 -9.65 0.75
N GLY A 245 4.18 -8.92 0.40
CA GLY A 245 4.78 -8.96 -0.93
C GLY A 245 5.53 -10.26 -1.20
N VAL A 246 5.63 -10.67 -2.45
CA VAL A 246 6.42 -11.85 -2.84
C VAL A 246 7.92 -11.58 -2.73
N GLY A 247 8.70 -12.60 -2.39
CA GLY A 247 10.17 -12.54 -2.41
C GLY A 247 10.73 -12.43 -3.83
N GLY A 248 11.85 -11.74 -3.99
CA GLY A 248 12.52 -11.56 -5.26
C GLY A 248 13.07 -12.89 -5.80
N ILE A 249 13.01 -13.07 -7.12
CA ILE A 249 13.56 -14.23 -7.84
C ILE A 249 15.05 -14.03 -8.02
N SER A 250 15.82 -15.12 -7.93
CA SER A 250 17.24 -15.18 -8.31
C SER A 250 17.43 -15.97 -9.62
N THR A 251 18.20 -15.40 -10.55
CA THR A 251 18.67 -16.11 -11.75
C THR A 251 20.19 -16.10 -11.75
N GLY A 252 20.85 -17.23 -11.89
CA GLY A 252 22.31 -17.31 -11.87
C GLY A 252 22.91 -17.93 -10.61
N GLY A 253 22.09 -18.35 -9.65
CA GLY A 253 22.54 -19.13 -8.50
C GLY A 253 22.72 -18.38 -7.19
N ALA A 254 22.33 -17.12 -7.09
CA ALA A 254 22.17 -16.41 -5.82
C ALA A 254 20.96 -16.96 -5.05
N ASN A 255 20.89 -16.72 -3.75
CA ASN A 255 19.69 -17.04 -2.96
C ASN A 255 18.50 -16.16 -3.37
N SER A 256 17.30 -16.65 -3.21
CA SER A 256 16.08 -15.87 -3.44
C SER A 256 15.59 -15.18 -2.16
N GLY A 257 14.74 -14.18 -2.32
CA GLY A 257 14.16 -13.43 -1.21
C GLY A 257 13.00 -14.17 -0.55
N ASN A 258 12.80 -13.95 0.74
CA ASN A 258 11.63 -14.45 1.46
C ASN A 258 10.37 -13.66 1.12
N GLY A 259 9.21 -14.28 1.24
CA GLY A 259 7.93 -13.59 1.20
C GLY A 259 7.74 -12.67 2.40
N GLY A 260 6.99 -11.59 2.24
CA GLY A 260 6.61 -10.67 3.30
C GLY A 260 5.48 -11.22 4.17
N ASN A 261 5.43 -10.83 5.42
CA ASN A 261 4.36 -11.20 6.35
C ASN A 261 3.07 -10.40 6.07
N ALA A 262 1.94 -10.90 6.60
CA ALA A 262 0.65 -10.22 6.57
C ALA A 262 -0.01 -10.25 7.95
N ASP A 263 -0.43 -9.08 8.46
CA ASP A 263 -1.11 -8.95 9.74
C ASP A 263 -2.41 -8.16 9.58
N SER A 264 -3.54 -8.74 10.00
CA SER A 264 -4.87 -8.15 9.87
C SER A 264 -5.56 -8.10 11.23
N THR A 265 -6.14 -6.94 11.58
CA THR A 265 -6.96 -6.78 12.78
C THR A 265 -8.24 -6.04 12.41
N ALA A 266 -9.39 -6.69 12.64
CA ALA A 266 -10.72 -6.14 12.40
C ALA A 266 -11.54 -6.12 13.68
N SER A 267 -12.08 -4.96 14.07
CA SER A 267 -12.96 -4.85 15.25
C SER A 267 -14.18 -4.01 14.92
N ALA A 268 -15.36 -4.59 15.04
CA ALA A 268 -16.63 -3.90 14.82
C ALA A 268 -17.51 -3.95 16.06
N THR A 269 -18.04 -2.80 16.47
CA THR A 269 -18.90 -2.68 17.65
C THR A 269 -20.13 -1.84 17.33
N THR A 270 -21.28 -2.20 17.90
CA THR A 270 -22.45 -1.32 17.94
C THR A 270 -23.09 -1.35 19.34
N THR A 271 -23.58 -0.19 19.79
CA THR A 271 -24.41 -0.06 21.00
C THR A 271 -25.90 -0.04 20.66
N ALA A 272 -26.27 0.05 19.38
CA ALA A 272 -27.65 0.02 18.91
C ALA A 272 -28.24 -1.38 18.99
N SER A 273 -29.34 -1.55 19.72
CA SER A 273 -30.03 -2.84 19.84
C SER A 273 -30.67 -3.27 18.52
N GLY A 274 -30.60 -4.57 18.21
CA GLY A 274 -31.24 -5.16 17.01
C GLY A 274 -30.53 -4.87 15.69
N THR A 275 -29.33 -4.27 15.71
CA THR A 275 -28.57 -3.95 14.51
C THR A 275 -27.51 -5.02 14.22
N THR A 276 -26.94 -5.00 13.01
CA THR A 276 -25.94 -5.97 12.57
C THR A 276 -24.52 -5.46 12.79
N VAL A 277 -23.65 -6.37 13.27
CA VAL A 277 -22.19 -6.17 13.34
C VAL A 277 -21.52 -7.19 12.44
N ILE A 278 -20.57 -6.73 11.63
CA ILE A 278 -19.73 -7.61 10.79
C ILE A 278 -18.27 -7.21 10.97
N ALA A 279 -17.44 -8.16 11.41
CA ALA A 279 -15.99 -8.02 11.43
C ALA A 279 -15.38 -9.11 10.53
N HIS A 280 -14.68 -8.68 9.47
CA HIS A 280 -14.01 -9.58 8.53
C HIS A 280 -12.54 -9.19 8.40
N GLY A 281 -11.64 -10.13 8.77
CA GLY A 281 -10.20 -10.02 8.64
C GLY A 281 -9.66 -11.01 7.61
N ASP A 282 -8.82 -10.55 6.70
CA ASP A 282 -8.08 -11.38 5.74
C ASP A 282 -6.59 -11.01 5.82
N ALA A 283 -5.72 -12.01 6.04
CA ALA A 283 -4.28 -11.87 6.03
C ALA A 283 -3.66 -12.93 5.11
N ARG A 284 -2.95 -12.49 4.08
CA ARG A 284 -2.28 -13.39 3.11
C ARG A 284 -0.82 -13.03 2.98
N ALA A 285 0.07 -13.84 3.51
CA ALA A 285 1.49 -13.62 3.40
C ALA A 285 2.02 -13.89 1.99
N GLY A 286 3.12 -13.22 1.64
CA GLY A 286 3.78 -13.37 0.35
C GLY A 286 4.50 -14.70 0.19
N ALA A 287 4.54 -15.23 -1.02
CA ALA A 287 5.35 -16.40 -1.34
C ALA A 287 6.85 -16.06 -1.36
N GLY A 288 7.70 -17.02 -1.02
CA GLY A 288 9.14 -16.92 -1.23
C GLY A 288 9.50 -16.90 -2.70
N GLY A 289 10.59 -16.22 -3.05
CA GLY A 289 11.12 -16.15 -4.41
C GLY A 289 11.72 -17.50 -4.87
N GLY A 290 11.62 -17.79 -6.17
CA GLY A 290 12.23 -18.97 -6.77
C GLY A 290 13.69 -18.74 -7.20
N VAL A 291 14.48 -19.82 -7.31
CA VAL A 291 15.82 -19.83 -7.89
C VAL A 291 15.79 -20.49 -9.27
N ILE A 292 16.45 -19.85 -10.24
CA ILE A 292 16.66 -20.39 -11.59
C ILE A 292 18.16 -20.52 -11.82
N GLY A 293 18.67 -21.75 -11.89
CA GLY A 293 20.09 -22.05 -12.07
C GLY A 293 20.90 -22.05 -10.78
N GLY A 294 22.15 -22.47 -10.86
CA GLY A 294 23.10 -22.48 -9.75
C GLY A 294 23.23 -23.80 -9.01
N THR A 295 24.29 -23.90 -8.21
CA THR A 295 24.57 -25.03 -7.32
C THR A 295 24.56 -24.54 -5.89
N SER A 296 23.88 -25.24 -4.98
CA SER A 296 23.78 -24.91 -3.56
C SER A 296 23.00 -23.62 -3.22
N SER A 297 22.13 -23.14 -4.10
CA SER A 297 21.29 -21.96 -3.88
C SER A 297 20.09 -22.29 -3.01
N GLN A 298 19.59 -21.31 -2.28
CA GLN A 298 18.41 -21.45 -1.41
C GLN A 298 17.25 -20.61 -1.97
N ALA A 299 16.10 -21.25 -2.20
CA ALA A 299 14.87 -20.54 -2.50
C ALA A 299 14.30 -19.88 -1.24
N GLY A 300 13.59 -18.78 -1.40
CA GLY A 300 13.03 -18.00 -0.30
C GLY A 300 11.92 -18.74 0.43
N SER A 301 11.82 -18.56 1.74
CA SER A 301 10.68 -19.04 2.51
C SER A 301 9.46 -18.15 2.30
N GLY A 302 8.25 -18.72 2.44
CA GLY A 302 7.01 -17.95 2.52
C GLY A 302 6.95 -17.10 3.78
N GLY A 303 6.22 -15.99 3.74
CA GLY A 303 5.94 -15.15 4.90
C GLY A 303 4.86 -15.75 5.80
N ASN A 304 4.75 -15.28 7.04
CA ASN A 304 3.71 -15.66 7.99
C ASN A 304 2.48 -14.75 7.89
N ALA A 305 1.29 -15.29 8.19
CA ALA A 305 0.05 -14.55 8.23
C ALA A 305 -0.62 -14.64 9.61
N THR A 306 -1.12 -13.51 10.10
CA THR A 306 -1.90 -13.44 11.33
C THR A 306 -3.15 -12.60 11.08
N SER A 307 -4.32 -13.15 11.46
CA SER A 307 -5.58 -12.39 11.39
C SER A 307 -6.33 -12.52 12.72
N VAL A 308 -6.90 -11.39 13.19
CA VAL A 308 -7.71 -11.33 14.42
C VAL A 308 -8.93 -10.48 14.15
N SER A 309 -10.11 -11.05 14.33
CA SER A 309 -11.38 -10.34 14.15
C SER A 309 -12.24 -10.38 15.43
N THR A 310 -12.88 -9.27 15.78
CA THR A 310 -13.76 -9.13 16.94
C THR A 310 -15.03 -8.40 16.55
N GLY A 311 -16.18 -8.95 16.94
CA GLY A 311 -17.49 -8.33 16.78
C GLY A 311 -18.22 -8.19 18.11
N VAL A 312 -18.78 -7.02 18.43
CA VAL A 312 -19.58 -6.78 19.63
C VAL A 312 -20.89 -6.11 19.24
N GLY A 313 -22.00 -6.80 19.45
CA GLY A 313 -23.36 -6.30 19.21
C GLY A 313 -24.12 -6.06 20.51
N ALA A 314 -25.22 -5.30 20.43
CA ALA A 314 -26.11 -5.03 21.54
C ALA A 314 -27.51 -5.63 21.31
N GLY A 315 -28.17 -6.09 22.38
CA GLY A 315 -29.52 -6.65 22.33
C GLY A 315 -29.63 -7.90 21.42
N ASN A 316 -30.70 -7.95 20.61
CA ASN A 316 -30.97 -9.09 19.71
C ASN A 316 -30.37 -8.90 18.29
N GLY A 317 -29.31 -8.09 18.14
CA GLY A 317 -28.64 -7.88 16.87
C GLY A 317 -27.86 -9.12 16.40
N THR A 318 -27.58 -9.17 15.09
CA THR A 318 -26.75 -10.23 14.50
C THR A 318 -25.29 -9.83 14.55
N VAL A 319 -24.42 -10.72 15.06
CA VAL A 319 -22.97 -10.55 15.02
C VAL A 319 -22.37 -11.62 14.11
N THR A 320 -21.65 -11.19 13.07
CA THR A 320 -20.89 -12.08 12.18
C THR A 320 -19.41 -11.74 12.26
N VAL A 321 -18.59 -12.73 12.63
CA VAL A 321 -17.13 -12.58 12.66
C VAL A 321 -16.56 -13.63 11.72
N THR A 322 -15.72 -13.20 10.78
CA THR A 322 -15.01 -14.08 9.85
C THR A 322 -13.54 -13.70 9.85
N ASP A 323 -12.69 -14.70 9.98
CA ASP A 323 -11.25 -14.50 10.06
C ASP A 323 -10.53 -15.49 9.15
N PHE A 324 -9.55 -15.01 8.39
CA PHE A 324 -8.78 -15.82 7.47
C PHE A 324 -7.29 -15.45 7.54
N ALA A 325 -6.43 -16.44 7.73
CA ALA A 325 -4.99 -16.27 7.64
C ALA A 325 -4.39 -17.34 6.73
N LEU A 326 -3.57 -16.94 5.77
CA LEU A 326 -2.90 -17.83 4.83
C LEU A 326 -1.41 -17.53 4.77
N GLY A 327 -0.58 -18.45 5.30
CA GLY A 327 0.88 -18.38 5.16
C GLY A 327 1.32 -18.47 3.70
N GLY A 328 2.43 -17.84 3.38
CA GLY A 328 3.00 -17.84 2.03
C GLY A 328 3.62 -19.19 1.65
N ALA A 329 3.54 -19.56 0.38
CA ALA A 329 4.25 -20.74 -0.13
C ALA A 329 5.77 -20.51 -0.15
N GLY A 330 6.56 -21.55 0.09
CA GLY A 330 8.01 -21.52 -0.16
C GLY A 330 8.33 -21.42 -1.65
N GLY A 331 9.45 -20.79 -1.97
CA GLY A 331 9.97 -20.70 -3.35
C GLY A 331 10.51 -22.05 -3.86
N THR A 332 10.59 -22.18 -5.17
CA THR A 332 11.08 -23.39 -5.85
C THR A 332 12.47 -23.20 -6.45
N VAL A 333 13.22 -24.27 -6.58
CA VAL A 333 14.46 -24.34 -7.40
C VAL A 333 14.12 -24.99 -8.71
N SER A 334 14.19 -24.24 -9.83
CA SER A 334 13.75 -24.73 -11.15
C SER A 334 14.85 -25.42 -11.97
N SER A 335 16.13 -25.13 -11.73
CA SER A 335 17.27 -25.79 -12.35
C SER A 335 18.52 -25.67 -11.47
N GLY A 336 19.33 -26.73 -11.41
CA GLY A 336 20.49 -26.78 -10.52
C GLY A 336 20.24 -27.64 -9.26
N THR A 337 21.23 -27.64 -8.37
CA THR A 337 21.12 -28.29 -7.05
C THR A 337 20.98 -27.24 -5.98
N GLY A 338 19.91 -27.25 -5.25
CA GLY A 338 19.63 -26.28 -4.20
C GLY A 338 18.50 -26.73 -3.28
N THR A 339 18.17 -25.92 -2.28
CA THR A 339 17.13 -26.24 -1.31
C THR A 339 15.90 -25.37 -1.57
N GLY A 340 14.71 -26.01 -1.65
CA GLY A 340 13.42 -25.31 -1.72
C GLY A 340 13.15 -24.52 -0.43
N GLY A 341 12.38 -23.45 -0.53
CA GLY A 341 11.97 -22.64 0.62
C GLY A 341 10.92 -23.33 1.45
N GLY A 342 10.91 -23.08 2.77
CA GLY A 342 9.82 -23.51 3.67
C GLY A 342 8.55 -22.67 3.44
N GLY A 343 7.37 -23.27 3.70
CA GLY A 343 6.12 -22.49 3.78
C GLY A 343 6.07 -21.66 5.07
N GLY A 344 5.34 -20.55 5.04
CA GLY A 344 4.99 -19.75 6.21
C GLY A 344 3.78 -20.32 6.98
N SER A 345 3.61 -19.88 8.21
CA SER A 345 2.47 -20.22 9.09
C SER A 345 1.31 -19.26 8.91
#